data_5b0c869407d7dc12ccc3cd9b5dfb8c2c
#
_entry.id   5b0c869407d7dc12ccc3cd9b5dfb8c2c
#
_cell.length_a   1.000
_cell.length_b   1.000
_cell.length_c   1.000
_cell.angle_alpha   90.00
_cell.angle_beta   90.00
_cell.angle_gamma   90.00
#
_symmetry.space_group_name_H-M   'P 1'
#
loop_
_entity.id
_entity.type
_entity.pdbx_description
1 polymer ?
#
loop_
_entity_poly.entity_id
_entity_poly.type
_entity_poly.pdbx_seq_one_letter_code
_entity_poly.pdbx_strand_id
1 'polypeptide(L)'
;MLIRSRKPWDVIDYKTTDENVYLNRRSLLRAMGIAGAGLASASVVGGSFAPLVSSARAASITGFPATRNPAFTLDRPVTVEEEATTYTNFYEFGSSKNIWRKARKLVTDPWIFTIEGLVDNPLQLDASDLIARTGPQEERLYRHRCVEAWAMAVPWTGVPMSRLVKLVQPKAEAKYVRLETFFDPSVAIGQRQSWYPWPYVEGMTIDEAMNEMAFIGTGLYGRAMEKQNGAPLRIVLPWKYGFKSIKSIVKMTFTDQRPVSFWEKLAANEYGFWANVNPDVDHPRWSQATERMLGTGKRVATQLYNGYGEQVAHLYKDMKGEGDRLFR
;
A
#
# COMPACT_ATOMS: atom_id res chain seq x y z
N MET A 1 -38.36 -33.27 -23.26
CA MET A 1 -37.89 -31.89 -23.53
C MET A 1 -37.53 -31.28 -22.19
N LEU A 2 -36.23 -31.14 -21.87
CA LEU A 2 -35.76 -30.55 -20.59
C LEU A 2 -35.73 -29.05 -20.77
N ILE A 3 -36.64 -28.33 -20.14
CA ILE A 3 -36.66 -26.87 -20.10
C ILE A 3 -35.66 -26.44 -19.02
N ARG A 4 -34.49 -25.99 -19.46
CA ARG A 4 -33.48 -25.42 -18.57
C ARG A 4 -33.83 -23.96 -18.31
N SER A 5 -34.32 -23.61 -17.11
CA SER A 5 -34.50 -22.22 -16.70
C SER A 5 -33.16 -21.57 -16.45
N ARG A 6 -32.90 -20.42 -17.11
CA ARG A 6 -31.67 -19.62 -16.89
C ARG A 6 -31.66 -19.04 -15.47
N LYS A 7 -30.54 -19.17 -14.82
CA LYS A 7 -30.29 -18.56 -13.49
C LYS A 7 -29.63 -17.19 -13.64
N PRO A 8 -29.73 -16.26 -12.67
CA PRO A 8 -29.19 -14.91 -12.76
C PRO A 8 -27.66 -14.84 -12.97
N TRP A 9 -26.94 -15.93 -12.74
CA TRP A 9 -25.49 -16.06 -12.94
C TRP A 9 -25.05 -16.78 -14.21
N ASP A 10 -26.01 -17.20 -15.07
CA ASP A 10 -25.71 -17.82 -16.36
C ASP A 10 -25.16 -16.73 -17.31
N VAL A 11 -23.90 -16.83 -17.68
CA VAL A 11 -23.24 -15.93 -18.63
C VAL A 11 -23.61 -16.31 -20.06
N ILE A 12 -23.95 -15.34 -20.91
CA ILE A 12 -24.29 -15.58 -22.31
C ILE A 12 -22.99 -15.82 -23.08
N ASP A 13 -22.90 -16.92 -23.84
CA ASP A 13 -21.65 -17.38 -24.51
C ASP A 13 -20.90 -16.34 -25.35
N TYR A 14 -21.59 -15.38 -25.99
CA TYR A 14 -20.94 -14.32 -26.76
C TYR A 14 -20.22 -13.26 -25.89
N LYS A 15 -20.40 -13.29 -24.56
CA LYS A 15 -19.70 -12.42 -23.60
C LYS A 15 -18.50 -13.10 -22.95
N THR A 16 -18.24 -14.36 -23.25
CA THR A 16 -17.07 -15.08 -22.74
C THR A 16 -15.91 -14.90 -23.69
N THR A 17 -14.72 -14.69 -23.14
CA THR A 17 -13.49 -14.66 -23.95
C THR A 17 -13.16 -16.09 -24.38
N ASP A 18 -12.85 -16.29 -25.66
CA ASP A 18 -12.45 -17.58 -26.21
C ASP A 18 -11.25 -18.15 -25.42
N GLU A 19 -11.33 -19.44 -25.07
CA GLU A 19 -10.32 -20.13 -24.27
C GLU A 19 -8.91 -20.04 -24.90
N ASN A 20 -8.82 -20.12 -26.24
CA ASN A 20 -7.56 -19.97 -26.96
C ASN A 20 -6.95 -18.57 -26.83
N VAL A 21 -7.77 -17.53 -26.74
CA VAL A 21 -7.32 -16.16 -26.51
C VAL A 21 -6.81 -16.01 -25.07
N TYR A 22 -7.48 -16.67 -24.13
CA TYR A 22 -7.05 -16.67 -22.72
C TYR A 22 -5.76 -17.44 -22.51
N LEU A 23 -5.62 -18.62 -23.10
CA LEU A 23 -4.44 -19.48 -22.96
C LEU A 23 -3.21 -18.93 -23.71
N ASN A 24 -3.41 -18.19 -24.81
CA ASN A 24 -2.32 -17.66 -25.63
C ASN A 24 -1.81 -16.28 -25.19
N ARG A 25 -2.30 -15.68 -24.10
CA ARG A 25 -1.80 -14.40 -23.57
C ARG A 25 -0.27 -14.41 -23.35
N ARG A 26 0.30 -15.51 -22.87
CA ARG A 26 1.75 -15.64 -22.68
C ARG A 26 2.54 -15.67 -23.99
N SER A 27 2.00 -16.28 -25.04
CA SER A 27 2.62 -16.32 -26.37
C SER A 27 2.49 -14.98 -27.08
N LEU A 28 1.38 -14.28 -26.91
CA LEU A 28 1.17 -12.93 -27.46
C LEU A 28 2.17 -11.93 -26.86
N LEU A 29 2.36 -11.96 -25.53
CA LEU A 29 3.33 -11.12 -24.83
C LEU A 29 4.79 -11.45 -25.23
N ARG A 30 5.11 -12.72 -25.50
CA ARG A 30 6.41 -13.14 -26.01
C ARG A 30 6.61 -12.68 -27.47
N ALA A 31 5.59 -12.76 -28.33
CA ALA A 31 5.65 -12.32 -29.71
C ALA A 31 5.82 -10.78 -29.82
N MET A 32 5.18 -10.01 -28.93
CA MET A 32 5.38 -8.57 -28.86
C MET A 32 6.79 -8.18 -28.35
N GLY A 33 7.43 -9.02 -27.54
CA GLY A 33 8.82 -8.82 -27.06
C GLY A 33 9.89 -9.20 -28.08
N ILE A 34 9.60 -10.06 -29.08
CA ILE A 34 10.55 -10.51 -30.10
C ILE A 34 10.50 -9.63 -31.36
N ALA A 35 9.41 -8.90 -31.62
CA ALA A 35 9.30 -8.00 -32.76
C ALA A 35 10.15 -6.71 -32.65
N GLY A 36 10.84 -6.49 -31.53
CA GLY A 36 11.72 -5.34 -31.30
C GLY A 36 13.18 -5.49 -31.73
N ALA A 37 13.58 -6.67 -32.27
CA ALA A 37 14.99 -6.93 -32.60
C ALA A 37 15.24 -7.16 -34.09
N GLY A 38 14.80 -6.26 -34.95
CA GLY A 38 15.16 -6.31 -36.36
C GLY A 38 14.41 -5.31 -37.23
N LEU A 39 15.01 -4.17 -37.44
CA LEU A 39 15.05 -3.38 -38.66
C LEU A 39 15.58 -1.97 -38.33
N ALA A 40 16.88 -1.81 -38.52
CA ALA A 40 17.50 -0.50 -38.66
C ALA A 40 17.29 -0.05 -40.13
N SER A 41 16.62 1.05 -40.33
CA SER A 41 16.79 2.11 -41.29
C SER A 41 15.45 2.66 -41.80
N ALA A 42 15.18 3.87 -41.47
CA ALA A 42 14.69 4.98 -42.28
C ALA A 42 13.95 6.01 -41.39
N SER A 43 14.45 7.21 -41.46
CA SER A 43 13.95 8.45 -40.86
C SER A 43 12.47 8.71 -41.16
N VAL A 44 11.72 9.23 -40.15
CA VAL A 44 10.87 10.42 -40.25
C VAL A 44 10.31 10.79 -38.85
N VAL A 45 10.36 12.04 -38.55
CA VAL A 45 9.84 12.84 -37.43
C VAL A 45 8.47 12.40 -36.92
N GLY A 46 8.39 12.13 -35.65
CA GLY A 46 7.14 11.90 -34.91
C GLY A 46 7.45 11.40 -33.51
N GLY A 47 7.36 12.26 -32.48
CA GLY A 47 7.72 11.92 -31.12
C GLY A 47 6.87 10.80 -30.53
N SER A 48 7.41 9.59 -30.52
CA SER A 48 6.88 8.45 -29.76
C SER A 48 7.81 8.20 -28.58
N PHE A 49 7.34 8.43 -27.37
CA PHE A 49 8.02 7.99 -26.16
C PHE A 49 8.03 6.45 -26.14
N ALA A 50 9.12 5.86 -26.55
CA ALA A 50 9.39 4.45 -26.26
C ALA A 50 9.85 4.35 -24.81
N PRO A 51 9.24 3.52 -23.97
CA PRO A 51 9.76 3.26 -22.63
C PRO A 51 11.10 2.53 -22.77
N LEU A 52 12.16 3.14 -22.24
CA LEU A 52 13.44 2.47 -22.02
C LEU A 52 13.20 1.36 -20.97
N VAL A 53 12.80 0.18 -21.42
CA VAL A 53 12.81 -1.00 -20.59
C VAL A 53 14.26 -1.45 -20.50
N SER A 54 14.98 -0.97 -19.51
CA SER A 54 16.27 -1.53 -19.13
C SER A 54 16.04 -2.97 -18.66
N SER A 55 16.54 -3.94 -19.40
CA SER A 55 16.57 -5.37 -19.02
C SER A 55 17.69 -5.66 -18.01
N ALA A 56 17.96 -4.73 -17.10
CA ALA A 56 18.79 -5.02 -15.95
C ALA A 56 18.06 -6.03 -15.07
N ARG A 57 18.74 -7.13 -14.73
CA ARG A 57 18.28 -8.12 -13.75
C ARG A 57 17.84 -7.36 -12.50
N ALA A 58 16.56 -7.45 -12.15
CA ALA A 58 16.03 -6.79 -10.97
C ALA A 58 16.90 -7.16 -9.76
N ALA A 59 17.46 -6.15 -9.10
CA ALA A 59 18.23 -6.34 -7.90
C ALA A 59 17.25 -6.23 -6.72
N SER A 60 17.30 -7.18 -5.79
CA SER A 60 16.50 -7.08 -4.56
C SER A 60 16.84 -5.81 -3.80
N ILE A 61 15.88 -5.22 -3.10
CA ILE A 61 16.13 -4.07 -2.21
C ILE A 61 17.21 -4.48 -1.21
N THR A 62 18.27 -3.68 -1.12
CA THR A 62 19.43 -3.89 -0.24
C THR A 62 19.50 -2.81 0.83
N GLY A 63 20.55 -2.84 1.67
CA GLY A 63 20.76 -1.83 2.73
C GLY A 63 20.14 -2.22 4.07
N PHE A 64 20.08 -3.52 4.38
CA PHE A 64 19.69 -4.05 5.69
C PHE A 64 20.91 -4.62 6.43
N PRO A 65 21.00 -4.41 7.76
CA PRO A 65 20.23 -3.47 8.56
C PRO A 65 20.55 -2.02 8.21
N ALA A 66 19.56 -1.13 8.22
CA ALA A 66 19.76 0.29 8.03
C ALA A 66 20.10 1.00 9.37
N THR A 67 20.76 2.14 9.27
CA THR A 67 21.06 2.97 10.47
C THR A 67 19.77 3.45 11.11
N ARG A 68 19.67 3.28 12.44
CA ARG A 68 18.54 3.79 13.21
C ARG A 68 18.59 5.32 13.29
N ASN A 69 17.47 5.95 12.94
CA ASN A 69 17.29 7.39 13.10
C ASN A 69 16.89 7.69 14.56
N PRO A 70 17.74 8.39 15.35
CA PRO A 70 17.51 8.62 16.76
C PRO A 70 16.36 9.58 17.07
N ALA A 71 15.85 10.31 16.08
CA ALA A 71 14.69 11.18 16.25
C ALA A 71 13.37 10.42 16.45
N PHE A 72 13.33 9.14 16.03
CA PHE A 72 12.12 8.32 16.11
C PHE A 72 12.25 7.25 17.19
N THR A 73 11.86 7.62 18.41
CA THR A 73 11.92 6.78 19.60
C THR A 73 10.54 6.26 20.00
N LEU A 74 10.51 5.28 20.89
CA LEU A 74 9.27 4.73 21.48
C LEU A 74 9.28 4.91 22.99
N ASP A 75 8.10 5.14 23.57
CA ASP A 75 7.82 5.12 25.01
C ASP A 75 7.46 3.71 25.52
N ARG A 76 7.58 2.71 24.68
CA ARG A 76 7.18 1.32 24.94
C ARG A 76 8.17 0.34 24.29
N PRO A 77 8.28 -0.90 24.79
CA PRO A 77 9.15 -1.90 24.19
C PRO A 77 8.70 -2.26 22.78
N VAL A 78 9.67 -2.58 21.92
CA VAL A 78 9.42 -3.13 20.59
C VAL A 78 8.70 -4.49 20.76
N THR A 79 7.69 -4.72 19.94
CA THR A 79 6.96 -6.01 19.90
C THR A 79 7.91 -7.11 19.43
N VAL A 80 7.79 -8.30 20.01
CA VAL A 80 8.57 -9.47 19.56
C VAL A 80 8.33 -9.72 18.09
N GLU A 81 9.40 -9.97 17.33
CA GLU A 81 9.34 -10.09 15.87
C GLU A 81 8.34 -11.15 15.40
N GLU A 82 8.32 -12.32 16.04
CA GLU A 82 7.39 -13.39 15.68
C GLU A 82 5.93 -12.92 15.73
N GLU A 83 5.55 -12.17 16.76
CA GLU A 83 4.19 -11.62 16.90
C GLU A 83 3.87 -10.60 15.80
N ALA A 84 4.80 -9.70 15.52
CA ALA A 84 4.62 -8.67 14.48
C ALA A 84 4.59 -9.23 13.05
N THR A 85 5.19 -10.39 12.82
CA THR A 85 5.28 -11.01 11.50
C THR A 85 4.27 -12.14 11.27
N THR A 86 3.67 -12.68 12.32
CA THR A 86 2.68 -13.76 12.18
C THR A 86 1.23 -13.33 12.43
N TYR A 87 1.02 -12.21 13.15
CA TYR A 87 -0.30 -11.65 13.42
C TYR A 87 -0.53 -10.39 12.56
N THR A 88 -1.30 -10.49 11.48
CA THR A 88 -1.51 -9.38 10.53
C THR A 88 -2.83 -9.48 9.78
N ASN A 89 -3.34 -8.35 9.34
CA ASN A 89 -4.43 -8.25 8.37
C ASN A 89 -3.83 -8.11 6.97
N PHE A 90 -4.19 -9.00 6.04
CA PHE A 90 -3.85 -8.88 4.63
C PHE A 90 -4.98 -9.55 3.82
N TYR A 91 -6.02 -8.77 3.57
CA TYR A 91 -7.29 -9.25 3.03
C TYR A 91 -7.17 -9.87 1.65
N GLU A 92 -6.17 -9.48 0.88
CA GLU A 92 -5.80 -10.07 -0.40
C GLU A 92 -5.55 -11.59 -0.27
N PHE A 93 -5.06 -12.03 0.90
CA PHE A 93 -4.82 -13.45 1.20
C PHE A 93 -5.86 -14.08 2.12
N GLY A 94 -6.74 -13.27 2.71
CA GLY A 94 -7.83 -13.72 3.57
C GLY A 94 -8.06 -12.84 4.80
N SER A 95 -9.16 -13.11 5.53
CA SER A 95 -9.63 -12.29 6.66
C SER A 95 -9.06 -12.71 8.02
N SER A 96 -8.35 -13.85 8.11
CA SER A 96 -7.75 -14.29 9.38
C SER A 96 -6.41 -13.60 9.67
N LYS A 97 -6.02 -13.54 10.96
CA LYS A 97 -4.76 -12.91 11.37
C LYS A 97 -3.51 -13.74 11.03
N ASN A 98 -3.65 -15.03 10.76
CA ASN A 98 -2.56 -15.96 10.49
C ASN A 98 -2.33 -16.22 8.99
N ILE A 99 -2.64 -15.24 8.14
CA ILE A 99 -2.53 -15.36 6.67
C ILE A 99 -1.08 -15.45 6.18
N TRP A 100 -0.08 -15.27 7.03
CA TRP A 100 1.32 -15.21 6.65
C TRP A 100 1.79 -16.42 5.83
N ARG A 101 1.27 -17.64 6.12
CA ARG A 101 1.58 -18.83 5.31
C ARG A 101 1.08 -18.72 3.87
N LYS A 102 -0.09 -18.10 3.67
CA LYS A 102 -0.68 -17.89 2.33
C LYS A 102 0.10 -16.82 1.57
N ALA A 103 0.50 -15.75 2.24
CA ALA A 103 1.25 -14.64 1.65
C ALA A 103 2.64 -15.06 1.13
N ARG A 104 3.22 -16.15 1.63
CA ARG A 104 4.52 -16.69 1.13
C ARG A 104 4.55 -16.93 -0.38
N LYS A 105 3.39 -17.14 -1.02
CA LYS A 105 3.28 -17.36 -2.46
C LYS A 105 3.46 -16.10 -3.30
N LEU A 106 3.38 -14.90 -2.69
CA LEU A 106 3.58 -13.64 -3.40
C LEU A 106 5.01 -13.56 -3.93
N VAL A 107 5.15 -13.28 -5.23
CA VAL A 107 6.43 -12.98 -5.86
C VAL A 107 6.66 -11.47 -5.73
N THR A 108 7.76 -11.07 -5.12
CA THR A 108 8.08 -9.67 -4.81
C THR A 108 9.33 -9.16 -5.53
N ASP A 109 9.90 -9.97 -6.42
CA ASP A 109 11.05 -9.64 -7.23
C ASP A 109 10.94 -10.39 -8.59
N PRO A 110 10.89 -9.65 -9.75
CA PRO A 110 10.82 -8.20 -9.85
C PRO A 110 9.48 -7.62 -9.35
N TRP A 111 9.48 -6.35 -8.88
CA TRP A 111 8.27 -5.64 -8.46
C TRP A 111 8.18 -4.27 -9.11
N ILE A 112 7.37 -4.16 -10.15
CA ILE A 112 7.21 -2.90 -10.87
C ILE A 112 6.27 -1.97 -10.11
N PHE A 113 6.77 -0.76 -9.87
CA PHE A 113 6.03 0.31 -9.24
C PHE A 113 5.86 1.48 -10.21
N THR A 114 4.62 1.94 -10.36
CA THR A 114 4.24 3.03 -11.26
C THR A 114 3.88 4.28 -10.47
N ILE A 115 4.42 5.43 -10.86
CA ILE A 115 4.02 6.75 -10.36
C ILE A 115 3.55 7.57 -11.53
N GLU A 116 2.33 8.09 -11.43
CA GLU A 116 1.64 8.76 -12.53
C GLU A 116 0.71 9.89 -12.05
N GLY A 117 -0.01 10.50 -12.97
CA GLY A 117 -1.00 11.54 -12.70
C GLY A 117 -0.41 12.94 -12.76
N LEU A 118 -0.79 13.81 -11.81
CA LEU A 118 -0.37 15.20 -11.76
C LEU A 118 1.06 15.35 -11.22
N VAL A 119 2.03 14.87 -11.97
CA VAL A 119 3.48 14.97 -11.68
C VAL A 119 4.23 15.43 -12.94
N ASP A 120 5.39 16.05 -12.77
CA ASP A 120 6.26 16.41 -13.88
C ASP A 120 7.12 15.23 -14.36
N ASN A 121 7.50 14.34 -13.45
CA ASN A 121 8.37 13.20 -13.69
C ASN A 121 7.64 11.87 -13.39
N PRO A 122 6.73 11.38 -14.24
CA PRO A 122 6.13 10.06 -14.07
C PRO A 122 7.21 8.96 -14.16
N LEU A 123 7.08 7.91 -13.34
CA LEU A 123 8.07 6.84 -13.25
C LEU A 123 7.40 5.47 -13.34
N GLN A 124 8.08 4.54 -13.98
CA GLN A 124 7.78 3.11 -13.90
C GLN A 124 9.10 2.37 -13.73
N LEU A 125 9.36 1.85 -12.55
CA LEU A 125 10.64 1.27 -12.15
C LEU A 125 10.42 -0.01 -11.34
N ASP A 126 11.44 -0.85 -11.27
CA ASP A 126 11.52 -1.85 -10.22
C ASP A 126 11.61 -1.18 -8.84
N ALA A 127 11.03 -1.81 -7.82
CA ALA A 127 11.03 -1.28 -6.46
C ALA A 127 12.44 -1.02 -5.92
N SER A 128 13.42 -1.83 -6.27
CA SER A 128 14.82 -1.66 -5.88
C SER A 128 15.43 -0.41 -6.47
N ASP A 129 15.18 -0.15 -7.76
CA ASP A 129 15.67 1.04 -8.47
C ASP A 129 15.00 2.31 -7.92
N LEU A 130 13.69 2.23 -7.59
CA LEU A 130 12.98 3.33 -6.98
C LEU A 130 13.59 3.71 -5.63
N ILE A 131 13.84 2.73 -4.76
CA ILE A 131 14.42 2.97 -3.43
C ILE A 131 15.85 3.51 -3.55
N ALA A 132 16.65 2.99 -4.48
CA ALA A 132 17.99 3.51 -4.73
C ALA A 132 17.99 5.01 -5.12
N ARG A 133 16.97 5.47 -5.85
CA ARG A 133 16.82 6.89 -6.24
C ARG A 133 16.36 7.79 -5.10
N THR A 134 15.73 7.24 -4.06
CA THR A 134 15.26 8.04 -2.91
C THR A 134 16.33 8.29 -1.86
N GLY A 135 17.54 7.75 -2.03
CA GLY A 135 18.67 7.88 -1.12
C GLY A 135 18.71 6.80 -0.04
N PRO A 136 19.61 6.95 0.95
CA PRO A 136 19.84 5.90 1.92
C PRO A 136 18.59 5.61 2.77
N GLN A 137 18.38 4.32 3.02
CA GLN A 137 17.35 3.87 3.96
C GLN A 137 17.76 4.16 5.40
N GLU A 138 16.75 4.31 6.25
CA GLU A 138 16.92 4.46 7.70
C GLU A 138 15.97 3.55 8.46
N GLU A 139 16.30 3.21 9.71
CA GLU A 139 15.39 2.51 10.60
C GLU A 139 14.68 3.50 11.51
N ARG A 140 13.35 3.38 11.65
CA ARG A 140 12.50 4.17 12.53
C ARG A 140 11.69 3.29 13.46
N LEU A 141 11.61 3.67 14.73
CA LEU A 141 10.74 3.01 15.68
C LEU A 141 9.37 3.67 15.66
N TYR A 142 8.34 2.93 15.23
CA TYR A 142 6.97 3.44 15.17
C TYR A 142 5.99 2.54 15.90
N ARG A 143 4.99 3.18 16.53
CA ARG A 143 3.76 2.52 16.95
C ARG A 143 2.92 2.19 15.73
N HIS A 144 2.20 1.09 15.78
CA HIS A 144 1.20 0.71 14.80
C HIS A 144 -0.09 0.35 15.51
N ARG A 145 -1.19 1.01 15.17
CA ARG A 145 -2.49 0.85 15.80
C ARG A 145 -3.54 0.40 14.79
N CYS A 146 -4.04 -0.81 14.95
CA CYS A 146 -5.14 -1.30 14.13
C CYS A 146 -6.47 -0.72 14.60
N VAL A 147 -7.39 -0.43 13.65
CA VAL A 147 -8.75 -0.03 13.99
C VAL A 147 -9.47 -1.05 14.88
N GLU A 148 -9.10 -2.33 14.80
CA GLU A 148 -9.60 -3.44 15.65
C GLU A 148 -9.06 -3.42 17.09
N ALA A 149 -8.52 -2.31 17.54
CA ALA A 149 -8.04 -2.11 18.90
C ALA A 149 -6.91 -3.03 19.37
N TRP A 150 -6.03 -3.46 18.46
CA TRP A 150 -4.73 -4.05 18.80
C TRP A 150 -3.59 -3.19 18.31
N ALA A 151 -2.44 -3.29 18.96
CA ALA A 151 -1.29 -2.44 18.66
C ALA A 151 0.03 -3.21 18.75
N MET A 152 1.02 -2.72 18.02
CA MET A 152 2.41 -3.16 18.09
C MET A 152 3.35 -1.97 17.98
N ALA A 153 4.60 -2.18 18.34
CA ALA A 153 5.70 -1.23 18.17
C ALA A 153 6.78 -1.92 17.32
N VAL A 154 7.13 -1.33 16.18
CA VAL A 154 7.95 -2.01 15.14
C VAL A 154 9.11 -1.14 14.70
N PRO A 155 10.32 -1.71 14.58
CA PRO A 155 11.44 -1.07 13.91
C PRO A 155 11.29 -1.23 12.38
N TRP A 156 10.79 -0.19 11.71
CA TRP A 156 10.64 -0.18 10.26
C TRP A 156 11.91 0.29 9.59
N THR A 157 12.35 -0.40 8.56
CA THR A 157 13.38 0.08 7.63
C THR A 157 12.71 0.63 6.37
N GLY A 158 13.23 1.74 5.81
CA GLY A 158 12.72 2.33 4.59
C GLY A 158 13.19 3.75 4.37
N VAL A 159 12.39 4.55 3.67
CA VAL A 159 12.71 5.93 3.31
C VAL A 159 11.54 6.87 3.63
N PRO A 160 11.81 8.15 4.00
CA PRO A 160 10.76 9.17 4.11
C PRO A 160 9.97 9.28 2.80
N MET A 161 8.64 9.26 2.88
CA MET A 161 7.78 9.37 1.69
C MET A 161 8.01 10.69 0.94
N SER A 162 8.33 11.76 1.66
CA SER A 162 8.64 13.07 1.09
C SER A 162 9.80 13.04 0.07
N ARG A 163 10.75 12.10 0.17
CA ARG A 163 11.84 11.96 -0.80
C ARG A 163 11.31 11.48 -2.15
N LEU A 164 10.38 10.52 -2.13
CA LEU A 164 9.73 10.03 -3.35
C LEU A 164 8.83 11.12 -3.96
N VAL A 165 8.05 11.82 -3.14
CA VAL A 165 7.21 12.94 -3.61
C VAL A 165 8.06 14.01 -4.30
N LYS A 166 9.19 14.40 -3.71
CA LYS A 166 10.13 15.37 -4.31
C LYS A 166 10.74 14.87 -5.62
N LEU A 167 11.01 13.56 -5.74
CA LEU A 167 11.58 12.97 -6.96
C LEU A 167 10.66 13.12 -8.17
N VAL A 168 9.35 13.00 -7.98
CA VAL A 168 8.36 13.03 -9.06
C VAL A 168 7.78 14.41 -9.32
N GLN A 169 8.05 15.39 -8.46
CA GLN A 169 7.64 16.80 -8.60
C GLN A 169 6.14 16.94 -8.89
N PRO A 170 5.28 16.83 -7.86
CA PRO A 170 3.84 17.02 -8.06
C PRO A 170 3.53 18.41 -8.60
N LYS A 171 2.59 18.48 -9.55
CA LYS A 171 2.05 19.74 -10.06
C LYS A 171 1.25 20.47 -8.98
N ALA A 172 1.09 21.78 -9.10
CA ALA A 172 0.39 22.60 -8.11
C ALA A 172 -1.07 22.18 -7.90
N GLU A 173 -1.71 21.60 -8.91
CA GLU A 173 -3.08 21.11 -8.86
C GLU A 173 -3.23 19.80 -8.08
N ALA A 174 -2.14 19.04 -7.87
CA ALA A 174 -2.17 17.80 -7.11
C ALA A 174 -2.49 18.08 -5.64
N LYS A 175 -3.56 17.50 -5.14
CA LYS A 175 -4.01 17.63 -3.74
C LYS A 175 -3.91 16.32 -2.97
N TYR A 176 -3.97 15.21 -3.67
CA TYR A 176 -4.04 13.88 -3.09
C TYR A 176 -3.07 12.91 -3.77
N VAL A 177 -2.70 11.91 -3.00
CA VAL A 177 -1.98 10.72 -3.46
C VAL A 177 -2.91 9.54 -3.31
N ARG A 178 -3.20 8.87 -4.41
CA ARG A 178 -3.95 7.61 -4.48
C ARG A 178 -2.96 6.45 -4.62
N LEU A 179 -3.14 5.42 -3.81
CA LEU A 179 -2.28 4.24 -3.75
C LEU A 179 -3.08 2.99 -4.09
N GLU A 180 -2.47 2.07 -4.81
CA GLU A 180 -3.07 0.78 -5.17
C GLU A 180 -2.12 -0.37 -4.85
N THR A 181 -2.66 -1.45 -4.28
CA THR A 181 -1.97 -2.73 -4.16
C THR A 181 -2.06 -3.52 -5.48
N PHE A 182 -1.28 -4.59 -5.57
CA PHE A 182 -1.34 -5.52 -6.69
C PHE A 182 -2.73 -6.21 -6.80
N PHE A 183 -3.05 -6.69 -8.00
CA PHE A 183 -4.23 -7.50 -8.25
C PHE A 183 -3.83 -8.79 -8.97
N ASP A 184 -3.76 -9.89 -8.23
CA ASP A 184 -3.50 -11.25 -8.75
C ASP A 184 -4.31 -12.30 -7.96
N PRO A 185 -5.56 -12.56 -8.36
CA PRO A 185 -6.41 -13.56 -7.69
C PRO A 185 -5.90 -15.00 -7.81
N SER A 186 -4.90 -15.28 -8.65
CA SER A 186 -4.28 -16.60 -8.76
C SER A 186 -3.40 -16.91 -7.55
N VAL A 187 -2.75 -15.89 -7.01
CA VAL A 187 -1.84 -15.95 -5.86
C VAL A 187 -2.53 -15.50 -4.58
N ALA A 188 -3.20 -14.36 -4.63
CA ALA A 188 -3.90 -13.74 -3.52
C ALA A 188 -5.40 -14.13 -3.54
N ILE A 189 -5.71 -15.28 -2.98
CA ILE A 189 -7.04 -15.93 -3.10
C ILE A 189 -8.19 -15.10 -2.51
N GLY A 190 -7.92 -14.19 -1.56
CA GLY A 190 -8.92 -13.27 -1.02
C GLY A 190 -9.46 -12.31 -2.09
N GLN A 191 -8.65 -12.00 -3.12
CA GLN A 191 -9.07 -11.16 -4.25
C GLN A 191 -10.08 -11.82 -5.19
N ARG A 192 -10.41 -13.10 -4.98
CA ARG A 192 -11.51 -13.79 -5.69
C ARG A 192 -12.88 -13.43 -5.14
N GLN A 193 -12.94 -12.81 -3.98
CA GLN A 193 -14.20 -12.43 -3.33
C GLN A 193 -14.75 -11.17 -3.99
N SER A 194 -15.79 -11.32 -4.80
CA SER A 194 -16.36 -10.27 -5.67
C SER A 194 -17.10 -9.16 -4.93
N TRP A 195 -17.43 -9.35 -3.65
CA TRP A 195 -18.08 -8.31 -2.83
C TRP A 195 -17.07 -7.27 -2.29
N TYR A 196 -15.78 -7.53 -2.37
CA TYR A 196 -14.75 -6.54 -2.07
C TYR A 196 -14.40 -5.71 -3.32
N PRO A 197 -14.20 -4.40 -3.18
CA PRO A 197 -13.90 -3.50 -4.31
C PRO A 197 -12.41 -3.52 -4.72
N TRP A 198 -11.88 -4.70 -5.06
CA TRP A 198 -10.48 -4.87 -5.49
C TRP A 198 -10.09 -4.03 -6.72
N PRO A 199 -8.81 -3.62 -6.88
CA PRO A 199 -7.72 -3.79 -5.92
C PRO A 199 -7.91 -2.96 -4.66
N TYR A 200 -7.15 -3.24 -3.60
CA TYR A 200 -7.15 -2.42 -2.41
C TYR A 200 -6.60 -1.03 -2.75
N VAL A 201 -7.34 0.01 -2.40
CA VAL A 201 -7.02 1.42 -2.67
C VAL A 201 -6.98 2.18 -1.37
N GLU A 202 -5.98 3.04 -1.23
CA GLU A 202 -5.91 4.03 -0.17
C GLU A 202 -5.58 5.40 -0.71
N GLY A 203 -5.83 6.43 0.10
CA GLY A 203 -5.52 7.80 -0.23
C GLY A 203 -5.01 8.61 0.95
N MET A 204 -4.26 9.65 0.66
CA MET A 204 -3.82 10.67 1.61
C MET A 204 -3.69 12.01 0.89
N THR A 205 -3.58 13.10 1.63
CA THR A 205 -3.26 14.40 1.06
C THR A 205 -1.77 14.51 0.73
N ILE A 206 -1.41 15.48 -0.14
CA ILE A 206 0.02 15.79 -0.40
C ILE A 206 0.71 16.23 0.90
N ASP A 207 0.04 17.01 1.75
CA ASP A 207 0.61 17.48 3.02
C ASP A 207 0.89 16.31 3.97
N GLU A 208 0.02 15.31 4.03
CA GLU A 208 0.27 14.07 4.76
C GLU A 208 1.44 13.28 4.18
N ALA A 209 1.53 13.18 2.84
CA ALA A 209 2.62 12.49 2.16
C ALA A 209 3.99 13.19 2.33
N MET A 210 3.98 14.50 2.50
CA MET A 210 5.17 15.32 2.73
C MET A 210 5.56 15.42 4.20
N ASN A 211 4.67 15.04 5.13
CA ASN A 211 4.97 15.06 6.57
C ASN A 211 6.11 14.08 6.89
N GLU A 212 6.98 14.48 7.81
CA GLU A 212 8.14 13.67 8.19
C GLU A 212 7.80 12.28 8.72
N MET A 213 6.58 12.11 9.30
CA MET A 213 6.12 10.83 9.84
C MET A 213 5.70 9.84 8.76
N ALA A 214 5.39 10.30 7.52
CA ALA A 214 5.01 9.42 6.43
C ALA A 214 6.23 8.67 5.88
N PHE A 215 6.12 7.35 5.78
CA PHE A 215 7.27 6.51 5.49
C PHE A 215 6.94 5.40 4.50
N ILE A 216 7.85 5.10 3.59
CA ILE A 216 7.78 3.95 2.69
C ILE A 216 8.65 2.85 3.31
N GLY A 217 7.98 1.84 3.86
CA GLY A 217 8.64 0.70 4.48
C GLY A 217 9.06 -0.34 3.45
N THR A 218 10.30 -0.80 3.59
CA THR A 218 10.93 -1.85 2.76
C THR A 218 11.40 -3.02 3.61
N GLY A 219 11.50 -2.83 4.93
CA GLY A 219 11.97 -3.82 5.87
C GLY A 219 11.46 -3.59 7.29
N LEU A 220 11.72 -4.55 8.15
CA LEU A 220 11.46 -4.51 9.58
C LEU A 220 12.47 -5.42 10.31
N TYR A 221 12.76 -5.09 11.58
CA TYR A 221 13.73 -5.84 12.42
C TYR A 221 15.10 -6.02 11.75
N GLY A 222 15.58 -4.99 11.03
CA GLY A 222 16.89 -5.02 10.37
C GLY A 222 16.99 -5.92 9.15
N ARG A 223 15.87 -6.41 8.60
CA ARG A 223 15.80 -7.31 7.45
C ARG A 223 14.80 -6.81 6.41
N ALA A 224 14.90 -7.33 5.18
CA ALA A 224 13.89 -7.12 4.14
C ALA A 224 12.50 -7.52 4.65
N MET A 225 11.48 -6.80 4.19
CA MET A 225 10.11 -6.97 4.65
C MET A 225 9.56 -8.35 4.31
N GLU A 226 8.92 -8.97 5.29
CA GLU A 226 8.17 -10.19 5.09
C GLU A 226 6.93 -9.94 4.22
N LYS A 227 6.54 -10.89 3.37
CA LYS A 227 5.46 -10.75 2.39
C LYS A 227 4.12 -10.36 3.03
N GLN A 228 3.77 -11.00 4.17
CA GLN A 228 2.56 -10.70 4.92
C GLN A 228 2.58 -9.31 5.57
N ASN A 229 3.75 -8.72 5.77
CA ASN A 229 3.89 -7.37 6.30
C ASN A 229 3.84 -6.30 5.21
N GLY A 230 3.75 -6.69 3.93
CA GLY A 230 3.54 -5.80 2.80
C GLY A 230 4.74 -5.62 1.88
N ALA A 231 5.63 -6.65 1.79
CA ALA A 231 6.75 -6.63 0.85
C ALA A 231 6.29 -6.38 -0.61
N PRO A 232 7.18 -5.82 -1.46
CA PRO A 232 8.47 -5.23 -1.13
C PRO A 232 8.35 -3.80 -0.63
N LEU A 233 7.22 -3.11 -0.90
CA LEU A 233 6.95 -1.73 -0.53
C LEU A 233 5.60 -1.60 0.15
N ARG A 234 5.55 -0.90 1.28
CA ARG A 234 4.31 -0.51 1.94
C ARG A 234 4.38 0.93 2.43
N ILE A 235 3.21 1.51 2.71
CA ILE A 235 3.13 2.77 3.43
C ILE A 235 3.08 2.51 4.94
N VAL A 236 3.70 3.39 5.71
CA VAL A 236 3.61 3.44 7.17
C VAL A 236 3.21 4.85 7.58
N LEU A 237 2.00 4.98 8.13
CA LEU A 237 1.43 6.22 8.66
C LEU A 237 1.12 5.99 10.14
N PRO A 238 2.08 6.23 11.05
CA PRO A 238 1.98 5.76 12.43
C PRO A 238 0.87 6.43 13.25
N TRP A 239 0.41 7.62 12.84
CA TRP A 239 -0.66 8.36 13.51
C TRP A 239 -2.08 7.99 13.07
N LYS A 240 -2.18 7.17 11.99
CA LYS A 240 -3.46 6.70 11.43
C LYS A 240 -3.72 5.24 11.80
N TYR A 241 -4.98 4.85 11.75
CA TYR A 241 -5.31 3.43 11.87
C TYR A 241 -4.63 2.60 10.76
N GLY A 242 -4.20 1.41 11.13
CA GLY A 242 -3.31 0.56 10.33
C GLY A 242 -3.80 0.21 8.93
N PHE A 243 -5.10 0.29 8.65
CA PHE A 243 -5.63 0.04 7.31
C PHE A 243 -5.22 1.11 6.30
N LYS A 244 -4.88 2.33 6.75
CA LYS A 244 -4.31 3.39 5.91
C LYS A 244 -2.88 3.09 5.44
N SER A 245 -2.20 2.21 6.13
CA SER A 245 -0.83 1.77 5.81
C SER A 245 -0.85 0.62 4.80
N ILE A 246 -1.30 0.93 3.58
CA ILE A 246 -1.46 0.00 2.45
C ILE A 246 -0.19 -0.81 2.17
N LYS A 247 -0.35 -2.11 1.84
CA LYS A 247 0.70 -3.10 1.66
C LYS A 247 0.94 -3.44 0.20
N SER A 248 2.17 -3.88 -0.12
CA SER A 248 2.53 -4.42 -1.44
C SER A 248 2.02 -3.54 -2.59
N ILE A 249 2.35 -2.24 -2.49
CA ILE A 249 1.87 -1.22 -3.43
C ILE A 249 2.55 -1.37 -4.79
N VAL A 250 1.76 -1.18 -5.85
CA VAL A 250 2.22 -1.22 -7.25
C VAL A 250 2.02 0.10 -7.98
N LYS A 251 1.17 0.99 -7.42
CA LYS A 251 0.87 2.25 -8.08
C LYS A 251 0.64 3.38 -7.08
N MET A 252 1.11 4.56 -7.48
CA MET A 252 0.88 5.84 -6.82
C MET A 252 0.44 6.85 -7.88
N THR A 253 -0.75 7.43 -7.71
CA THR A 253 -1.32 8.43 -8.63
C THR A 253 -1.52 9.75 -7.90
N PHE A 254 -0.93 10.81 -8.41
CA PHE A 254 -1.14 12.17 -7.92
C PHE A 254 -2.36 12.78 -8.62
N THR A 255 -3.30 13.31 -7.85
CA THR A 255 -4.61 13.76 -8.36
C THR A 255 -5.15 14.97 -7.59
N ASP A 256 -6.02 15.73 -8.22
CA ASP A 256 -6.83 16.81 -7.61
C ASP A 256 -8.12 16.27 -6.96
N GLN A 257 -8.51 15.03 -7.28
CA GLN A 257 -9.72 14.39 -6.77
C GLN A 257 -9.41 13.54 -5.54
N ARG A 258 -10.21 13.72 -4.46
CA ARG A 258 -10.08 12.90 -3.25
C ARG A 258 -10.37 11.42 -3.57
N PRO A 259 -9.41 10.52 -3.36
CA PRO A 259 -9.65 9.09 -3.57
C PRO A 259 -10.68 8.54 -2.58
N VAL A 260 -11.52 7.63 -3.04
CA VAL A 260 -12.36 6.80 -2.17
C VAL A 260 -11.57 5.55 -1.81
N SER A 261 -11.32 5.33 -0.51
CA SER A 261 -10.53 4.19 -0.05
C SER A 261 -11.33 2.87 -0.11
N PHE A 262 -10.63 1.75 -0.02
CA PHE A 262 -11.22 0.41 -0.07
C PHE A 262 -12.31 0.23 1.00
N TRP A 263 -11.99 0.56 2.25
CA TRP A 263 -12.93 0.42 3.37
C TRP A 263 -14.04 1.45 3.35
N GLU A 264 -13.76 2.69 2.95
CA GLU A 264 -14.80 3.73 2.75
C GLU A 264 -15.82 3.28 1.68
N LYS A 265 -15.35 2.68 0.58
CA LYS A 265 -16.25 2.15 -0.46
C LYS A 265 -17.10 0.98 0.02
N LEU A 266 -16.55 0.16 0.92
CA LEU A 266 -17.23 -1.03 1.45
C LEU A 266 -18.22 -0.69 2.58
N ALA A 267 -17.86 0.23 3.49
CA ALA A 267 -18.63 0.56 4.68
C ALA A 267 -18.35 2.00 5.14
N ALA A 268 -18.86 2.99 4.38
CA ALA A 268 -18.63 4.42 4.61
C ALA A 268 -19.14 4.94 5.95
N ASN A 269 -20.06 4.22 6.61
CA ASN A 269 -20.54 4.53 7.96
C ASN A 269 -19.55 4.13 9.06
N GLU A 270 -18.58 3.26 8.76
CA GLU A 270 -17.59 2.75 9.72
C GLU A 270 -16.17 3.29 9.43
N TYR A 271 -15.84 3.53 8.16
CA TYR A 271 -14.49 3.88 7.69
C TYR A 271 -14.54 5.13 6.81
N GLY A 272 -13.61 6.02 7.03
CA GLY A 272 -13.47 7.25 6.24
C GLY A 272 -12.08 7.43 5.66
N PHE A 273 -11.90 8.57 5.01
CA PHE A 273 -10.66 8.92 4.34
C PHE A 273 -9.50 9.22 5.30
N TRP A 274 -9.79 9.94 6.40
CA TRP A 274 -8.74 10.44 7.30
C TRP A 274 -8.20 9.37 8.23
N ALA A 275 -9.09 8.70 8.96
CA ALA A 275 -8.81 7.59 9.86
C ALA A 275 -7.63 7.82 10.82
N ASN A 276 -7.55 9.02 11.40
CA ASN A 276 -6.57 9.33 12.44
C ASN A 276 -6.97 8.60 13.74
N VAL A 277 -5.99 8.15 14.50
CA VAL A 277 -6.25 7.47 15.78
C VAL A 277 -6.78 8.47 16.80
N ASN A 278 -7.95 8.18 17.38
CA ASN A 278 -8.55 8.96 18.46
C ASN A 278 -9.21 8.03 19.48
N PRO A 279 -8.84 8.10 20.80
CA PRO A 279 -9.47 7.31 21.85
C PRO A 279 -10.91 7.69 22.12
N ASP A 280 -11.32 8.94 21.83
CA ASP A 280 -12.63 9.51 22.16
C ASP A 280 -13.66 9.34 21.04
N VAL A 281 -13.26 8.83 19.87
CA VAL A 281 -14.16 8.57 18.75
C VAL A 281 -14.21 7.06 18.51
N ASP A 282 -15.25 6.42 19.00
CA ASP A 282 -15.42 4.98 18.90
C ASP A 282 -15.74 4.53 17.46
N HIS A 283 -15.28 3.33 17.12
CA HIS A 283 -15.81 2.61 15.96
C HIS A 283 -17.27 2.19 16.25
N PRO A 284 -18.19 2.19 15.27
CA PRO A 284 -19.60 1.84 15.51
C PRO A 284 -19.84 0.51 16.23
N ARG A 285 -18.87 -0.40 16.21
CA ARG A 285 -18.98 -1.75 16.79
C ARG A 285 -18.13 -2.00 18.05
N TRP A 286 -17.17 -1.13 18.37
CA TRP A 286 -16.28 -1.28 19.53
C TRP A 286 -15.65 0.04 19.95
N SER A 287 -15.17 0.09 21.20
CA SER A 287 -14.47 1.27 21.73
C SER A 287 -13.03 1.37 21.25
N GLN A 288 -12.58 2.59 21.03
CA GLN A 288 -11.20 2.93 20.69
C GLN A 288 -10.38 3.45 21.88
N ALA A 289 -10.98 3.54 23.08
CA ALA A 289 -10.35 4.11 24.26
C ALA A 289 -9.09 3.33 24.72
N THR A 290 -9.04 2.03 24.44
CA THR A 290 -7.90 1.19 24.84
C THR A 290 -7.39 0.33 23.67
N GLU A 291 -6.13 -0.06 23.74
CA GLU A 291 -5.49 -0.94 22.76
C GLU A 291 -4.84 -2.17 23.44
N ARG A 292 -4.95 -3.32 22.79
CA ARG A 292 -4.33 -4.57 23.23
C ARG A 292 -2.95 -4.73 22.56
N MET A 293 -1.90 -4.71 23.36
CA MET A 293 -0.53 -4.91 22.88
C MET A 293 -0.31 -6.35 22.40
N LEU A 294 0.19 -6.54 21.20
CA LEU A 294 0.60 -7.85 20.71
C LEU A 294 1.76 -8.40 21.55
N GLY A 295 1.81 -9.71 21.68
CA GLY A 295 2.79 -10.45 22.48
C GLY A 295 2.41 -10.51 23.95
N THR A 296 2.20 -9.39 24.61
CA THR A 296 1.88 -9.36 26.05
C THR A 296 0.38 -9.51 26.35
N GLY A 297 -0.49 -9.19 25.39
CA GLY A 297 -1.94 -9.12 25.60
C GLY A 297 -2.41 -7.97 26.49
N LYS A 298 -1.48 -7.20 27.07
CA LYS A 298 -1.78 -6.11 28.00
C LYS A 298 -2.61 -5.02 27.30
N ARG A 299 -3.65 -4.53 27.97
CA ARG A 299 -4.39 -3.35 27.52
C ARG A 299 -3.80 -2.07 28.12
N VAL A 300 -3.65 -1.07 27.27
CA VAL A 300 -3.19 0.28 27.64
C VAL A 300 -4.13 1.32 27.02
N ALA A 301 -4.13 2.55 27.55
CA ALA A 301 -4.89 3.64 26.97
C ALA A 301 -4.39 3.96 25.54
N THR A 302 -5.32 4.16 24.62
CA THR A 302 -5.02 4.69 23.28
C THR A 302 -4.64 6.17 23.38
N GLN A 303 -3.70 6.62 22.57
CA GLN A 303 -3.30 8.03 22.52
C GLN A 303 -3.82 8.67 21.23
N LEU A 304 -4.25 9.93 21.33
CA LEU A 304 -4.66 10.73 20.18
C LEU A 304 -3.52 10.77 19.14
N TYR A 305 -3.86 10.60 17.86
CA TYR A 305 -2.88 10.42 16.77
C TYR A 305 -1.83 9.33 17.07
N ASN A 306 -2.23 8.30 17.84
CA ASN A 306 -1.32 7.24 18.29
C ASN A 306 -0.07 7.76 19.01
N GLY A 307 -0.17 8.95 19.65
CA GLY A 307 0.92 9.62 20.36
C GLY A 307 1.83 10.51 19.48
N TYR A 308 1.44 10.78 18.24
CA TYR A 308 2.21 11.63 17.31
C TYR A 308 1.55 13.01 17.07
N GLY A 309 0.75 13.48 18.03
CA GLY A 309 0.02 14.74 17.91
C GLY A 309 0.89 15.96 17.62
N GLU A 310 2.07 16.05 18.25
CA GLU A 310 3.02 17.16 18.04
C GLU A 310 3.48 17.24 16.57
N GLN A 311 3.67 16.08 15.91
CA GLN A 311 4.18 15.99 14.56
C GLN A 311 3.10 16.15 13.48
N VAL A 312 1.81 15.90 13.80
CA VAL A 312 0.77 15.78 12.76
C VAL A 312 -0.50 16.60 13.00
N ALA A 313 -0.81 17.06 14.23
CA ALA A 313 -2.07 17.73 14.52
C ALA A 313 -2.25 19.02 13.71
N HIS A 314 -1.16 19.72 13.37
CA HIS A 314 -1.17 20.93 12.56
C HIS A 314 -1.75 20.71 11.14
N LEU A 315 -1.67 19.48 10.59
CA LEU A 315 -2.23 19.13 9.29
C LEU A 315 -3.77 19.24 9.26
N TYR A 316 -4.42 19.14 10.42
CA TYR A 316 -5.89 19.05 10.55
C TYR A 316 -6.51 20.27 11.24
N LYS A 317 -5.72 21.26 11.66
CA LYS A 317 -6.17 22.40 12.48
C LYS A 317 -7.31 23.21 11.84
N ASP A 318 -7.32 23.30 10.52
CA ASP A 318 -8.27 24.10 9.76
C ASP A 318 -9.47 23.26 9.26
N MET A 319 -9.52 21.96 9.57
CA MET A 319 -10.56 21.02 9.14
C MET A 319 -11.71 20.86 10.15
N LYS A 320 -12.09 21.94 10.85
CA LYS A 320 -13.12 21.89 11.91
C LYS A 320 -14.48 21.37 11.43
N GLY A 321 -14.79 21.50 10.13
CA GLY A 321 -16.03 20.99 9.52
C GLY A 321 -16.09 19.47 9.39
N GLU A 322 -14.97 18.76 9.51
CA GLU A 322 -14.91 17.31 9.40
C GLU A 322 -15.36 16.60 10.69
N GLY A 323 -15.17 17.24 11.86
CA GLY A 323 -15.56 16.65 13.15
C GLY A 323 -15.02 15.22 13.32
N ASP A 324 -15.88 14.28 13.73
CA ASP A 324 -15.53 12.88 13.93
C ASP A 324 -15.05 12.14 12.67
N ARG A 325 -15.35 12.70 11.47
CA ARG A 325 -14.86 12.12 10.21
C ARG A 325 -13.35 12.13 10.09
N LEU A 326 -12.64 13.01 10.81
CA LEU A 326 -11.19 12.99 10.90
C LEU A 326 -10.64 11.71 11.53
N PHE A 327 -11.48 10.94 12.22
CA PHE A 327 -11.07 9.80 13.04
C PHE A 327 -11.72 8.46 12.60
N ARG A 328 -12.31 8.48 11.42
CA ARG A 328 -12.94 7.30 10.81
C ARG A 328 -12.37 6.95 9.46
#